data_5812250ef729306c75ad4e3d01d16a71
#
_entry.id   5812250ef729306c75ad4e3d01d16a71
#
_cell.length_a   1.000
_cell.length_b   1.000
_cell.length_c   1.000
_cell.angle_alpha   90.00
_cell.angle_beta   90.00
_cell.angle_gamma   90.00
#
_symmetry.space_group_name_H-M   'P 1'
#
loop_
_entity.id
_entity.type
_entity.pdbx_description
1 polymer ?
#
loop_
_entity_poly.entity_id
_entity_poly.type
_entity_poly.pdbx_seq_one_letter_code
_entity_poly.pdbx_strand_id
1 'polypeptide(L)'
;MCSSSRSPFAPVNQHTTHTYLNYTHMALPQGYLNGNDLLLFVGGKAVGHCVSYSVDYKSETKHRAVKPIASAPPGSGKFKETTVTGQSISIKTEQFIYIGETEASHKEFLAVWKTGGAADLKIKARGSEDILLAGSFIIESMSETTEADQDVKSSVSFINNGAPTTLDDTKHP
;
A
#
# COMPACT_ATOMS: atom_id res chain seq x y z
N MET A 1 6.59 -78.16 28.07
CA MET A 1 6.93 -77.10 29.00
C MET A 1 7.84 -76.14 28.31
N CYS A 2 7.33 -75.06 27.75
CA CYS A 2 8.10 -73.99 27.17
C CYS A 2 7.44 -72.66 27.51
N SER A 3 8.09 -71.92 28.39
CA SER A 3 7.66 -70.64 28.92
C SER A 3 7.97 -69.53 27.91
N SER A 4 6.93 -68.86 27.43
CA SER A 4 7.03 -67.70 26.54
C SER A 4 7.01 -66.43 27.36
N SER A 5 8.13 -65.73 27.41
CA SER A 5 8.26 -64.40 28.03
C SER A 5 7.93 -63.32 26.98
N ARG A 6 6.83 -62.63 27.21
CA ARG A 6 6.46 -61.42 26.45
C ARG A 6 7.18 -60.18 27.05
N SER A 7 7.92 -59.51 26.21
CA SER A 7 8.50 -58.19 26.50
C SER A 7 7.43 -57.08 26.30
N PRO A 8 7.28 -56.13 27.20
CA PRO A 8 6.35 -55.03 27.00
C PRO A 8 7.05 -53.91 26.19
N PHE A 9 6.51 -53.60 25.02
CA PHE A 9 6.87 -52.40 24.28
C PHE A 9 6.30 -51.18 25.01
N ALA A 10 7.15 -50.30 25.44
CA ALA A 10 6.80 -48.99 25.95
C ALA A 10 6.46 -48.03 24.77
N PRO A 11 5.39 -47.21 24.89
CA PRO A 11 5.08 -46.25 23.87
C PRO A 11 6.08 -45.07 23.90
N VAL A 12 6.75 -44.84 22.79
CA VAL A 12 7.58 -43.65 22.59
C VAL A 12 6.68 -42.43 22.39
N ASN A 13 6.61 -41.62 23.43
CA ASN A 13 5.88 -40.36 23.40
C ASN A 13 6.72 -39.35 22.60
N GLN A 14 6.44 -39.18 21.31
CA GLN A 14 7.04 -38.12 20.51
C GLN A 14 6.33 -36.81 20.85
N HIS A 15 6.88 -36.07 21.80
CA HIS A 15 6.57 -34.65 21.97
C HIS A 15 7.12 -33.88 20.77
N THR A 16 6.28 -33.64 19.79
CA THR A 16 6.55 -32.66 18.74
C THR A 16 6.48 -31.27 19.36
N THR A 17 7.62 -30.75 19.78
CA THR A 17 7.75 -29.35 20.18
C THR A 17 7.55 -28.48 18.96
N HIS A 18 6.36 -27.98 18.76
CA HIS A 18 6.10 -26.89 17.83
C HIS A 18 6.80 -25.64 18.39
N THR A 19 7.98 -25.36 17.88
CA THR A 19 8.65 -24.08 18.08
C THR A 19 7.85 -23.05 17.31
N TYR A 20 6.96 -22.34 17.99
CA TYR A 20 6.36 -21.13 17.46
C TYR A 20 7.50 -20.12 17.32
N LEU A 21 7.93 -19.87 16.06
CA LEU A 21 8.75 -18.73 15.73
C LEU A 21 7.93 -17.49 16.10
N ASN A 22 8.23 -16.93 17.26
CA ASN A 22 7.76 -15.58 17.61
C ASN A 22 8.37 -14.63 16.58
N TYR A 23 7.62 -14.30 15.54
CA TYR A 23 7.90 -13.15 14.73
C TYR A 23 7.75 -11.93 15.64
N THR A 24 8.85 -11.50 16.22
CA THR A 24 8.93 -10.18 16.83
C THR A 24 8.58 -9.18 15.74
N HIS A 25 7.46 -8.47 15.91
CA HIS A 25 7.13 -7.30 15.11
C HIS A 25 8.34 -6.35 15.17
N MET A 26 9.13 -6.34 14.13
CA MET A 26 10.18 -5.35 14.00
C MET A 26 9.49 -4.04 13.65
N ALA A 27 9.42 -3.14 14.64
CA ALA A 27 9.06 -1.75 14.37
C ALA A 27 10.01 -1.19 13.31
N LEU A 28 9.51 -0.31 12.44
CA LEU A 28 10.34 0.38 11.46
C LEU A 28 11.54 1.01 12.18
N PRO A 29 12.78 0.82 11.68
CA PRO A 29 13.97 1.40 12.29
C PRO A 29 13.82 2.92 12.31
N GLN A 30 14.24 3.54 13.42
CA GLN A 30 14.35 5.00 13.47
C GLN A 30 15.45 5.44 12.50
N GLY A 31 15.11 6.27 11.51
CA GLY A 31 16.05 6.76 10.51
C GLY A 31 15.42 6.93 9.14
N TYR A 32 16.26 7.00 8.12
CA TYR A 32 15.79 7.10 6.74
C TYR A 32 15.17 5.77 6.28
N LEU A 33 13.97 5.83 5.73
CA LEU A 33 13.34 4.69 5.06
C LEU A 33 13.97 4.53 3.67
N ASN A 34 14.42 3.32 3.38
CA ASN A 34 14.86 2.98 2.04
C ASN A 34 13.64 2.62 1.18
N GLY A 35 13.55 3.18 -0.04
CA GLY A 35 12.46 2.87 -0.96
C GLY A 35 12.31 1.38 -1.28
N ASN A 36 13.39 0.60 -1.19
CA ASN A 36 13.34 -0.87 -1.36
C ASN A 36 12.63 -1.60 -0.21
N ASP A 37 12.44 -0.93 0.93
CA ASP A 37 11.80 -1.53 2.09
C ASP A 37 10.29 -1.28 2.13
N LEU A 38 9.78 -0.45 1.23
CA LEU A 38 8.36 -0.18 1.09
C LEU A 38 7.77 -0.90 -0.12
N LEU A 39 6.79 -1.74 0.12
CA LEU A 39 6.14 -2.54 -0.92
C LEU A 39 4.69 -2.10 -1.11
N LEU A 40 4.29 -1.99 -2.37
CA LEU A 40 2.90 -1.78 -2.75
C LEU A 40 2.21 -3.13 -2.98
N PHE A 41 1.03 -3.28 -2.40
CA PHE A 41 0.16 -4.44 -2.58
C PHE A 41 -1.15 -4.02 -3.23
N VAL A 42 -1.63 -4.82 -4.16
CA VAL A 42 -2.92 -4.65 -4.82
C VAL A 42 -3.70 -5.96 -4.72
N GLY A 43 -4.91 -5.90 -4.16
CA GLY A 43 -5.71 -7.11 -3.96
C GLY A 43 -5.05 -8.18 -3.10
N GLY A 44 -4.15 -7.77 -2.18
CA GLY A 44 -3.41 -8.69 -1.31
C GLY A 44 -2.13 -9.28 -1.91
N LYS A 45 -1.85 -9.04 -3.19
CA LYS A 45 -0.61 -9.45 -3.86
C LYS A 45 0.36 -8.27 -3.96
N ALA A 46 1.65 -8.50 -3.73
CA ALA A 46 2.67 -7.48 -3.97
C ALA A 46 2.73 -7.14 -5.47
N VAL A 47 2.94 -5.88 -5.79
CA VAL A 47 3.18 -5.45 -7.18
C VAL A 47 4.56 -5.96 -7.60
N GLY A 48 4.55 -6.91 -8.53
CA GLY A 48 5.77 -7.52 -9.03
C GLY A 48 6.56 -6.56 -9.91
N HIS A 49 7.89 -6.68 -9.83
CA HIS A 49 8.82 -5.92 -10.69
C HIS A 49 8.58 -4.39 -10.69
N CYS A 50 8.07 -3.85 -9.56
CA CYS A 50 7.87 -2.43 -9.38
C CYS A 50 9.23 -1.71 -9.36
N VAL A 51 9.40 -0.78 -10.27
CA VAL A 51 10.62 0.06 -10.38
C VAL A 51 10.53 1.23 -9.42
N SER A 52 9.37 1.86 -9.41
CA SER A 52 9.10 3.02 -8.56
C SER A 52 7.61 3.17 -8.29
N TYR A 53 7.28 3.79 -7.17
CA TYR A 53 5.95 4.34 -6.95
C TYR A 53 6.06 5.69 -6.25
N SER A 54 5.06 6.54 -6.44
CA SER A 54 4.91 7.81 -5.74
C SER A 54 3.51 7.92 -5.17
N VAL A 55 3.41 8.61 -4.03
CA VAL A 55 2.13 8.92 -3.39
C VAL A 55 2.00 10.43 -3.31
N ASP A 56 0.96 10.97 -3.92
CA ASP A 56 0.66 12.40 -3.92
C ASP A 56 -0.58 12.66 -3.06
N TYR A 57 -0.47 13.52 -2.06
CA TYR A 57 -1.56 13.99 -1.21
C TYR A 57 -1.98 15.37 -1.66
N LYS A 58 -3.25 15.54 -2.02
CA LYS A 58 -3.78 16.82 -2.52
C LYS A 58 -4.97 17.26 -1.68
N SER A 59 -5.01 18.55 -1.37
CA SER A 59 -6.17 19.20 -0.76
C SER A 59 -6.79 20.19 -1.74
N GLU A 60 -8.09 20.03 -1.98
CA GLU A 60 -8.87 21.02 -2.69
C GLU A 60 -9.27 22.14 -1.73
N THR A 61 -9.06 23.38 -2.15
CA THR A 61 -9.31 24.53 -1.31
C THR A 61 -10.26 25.52 -1.96
N LYS A 62 -11.14 26.10 -1.16
CA LYS A 62 -12.00 27.20 -1.56
C LYS A 62 -11.62 28.48 -0.82
N HIS A 63 -11.39 29.52 -1.58
CA HIS A 63 -11.12 30.84 -1.03
C HIS A 63 -12.43 31.62 -0.84
N ARG A 64 -12.60 32.19 0.35
CA ARG A 64 -13.72 33.09 0.66
C ARG A 64 -13.16 34.49 0.89
N ALA A 65 -13.65 35.47 0.12
CA ALA A 65 -13.42 36.86 0.43
C ALA A 65 -14.48 37.30 1.46
N VAL A 66 -14.03 37.76 2.60
CA VAL A 66 -14.90 38.32 3.66
C VAL A 66 -14.78 39.82 3.60
N LYS A 67 -15.94 40.53 3.54
CA LYS A 67 -15.94 42.00 3.69
C LYS A 67 -15.57 42.30 5.13
N PRO A 68 -14.58 43.18 5.36
CA PRO A 68 -14.24 43.58 6.72
C PRO A 68 -15.43 44.33 7.38
N ILE A 69 -15.59 44.14 8.68
CA ILE A 69 -16.54 44.92 9.48
C ILE A 69 -16.07 46.36 9.57
N ALA A 70 -16.98 47.29 9.84
CA ALA A 70 -16.70 48.72 9.86
C ALA A 70 -15.58 49.14 10.83
N SER A 71 -15.34 48.35 11.89
CA SER A 71 -14.28 48.56 12.88
C SER A 71 -12.95 47.89 12.53
N ALA A 72 -12.86 47.21 11.39
CA ALA A 72 -11.64 46.52 11.02
C ALA A 72 -10.56 47.49 10.52
N PRO A 73 -9.26 47.23 10.79
CA PRO A 73 -8.17 48.07 10.31
C PRO A 73 -8.15 48.16 8.77
N PRO A 74 -7.63 49.28 8.22
CA PRO A 74 -7.47 49.42 6.78
C PRO A 74 -6.65 48.28 6.19
N GLY A 75 -7.15 47.66 5.12
CA GLY A 75 -6.50 46.53 4.46
C GLY A 75 -6.92 45.12 4.92
N SER A 76 -7.78 45.01 5.93
CA SER A 76 -8.28 43.73 6.46
C SER A 76 -8.95 42.83 5.40
N GLY A 77 -9.52 43.40 4.34
CA GLY A 77 -10.13 42.63 3.25
C GLY A 77 -9.16 42.04 2.21
N LYS A 78 -7.85 42.26 2.34
CA LYS A 78 -6.85 41.75 1.39
C LYS A 78 -6.56 40.28 1.60
N PHE A 79 -6.73 39.77 2.82
CA PHE A 79 -6.50 38.34 3.12
C PHE A 79 -7.79 37.55 2.94
N LYS A 80 -7.70 36.45 2.24
CA LYS A 80 -8.80 35.52 1.99
C LYS A 80 -8.75 34.36 2.99
N GLU A 81 -9.91 33.98 3.50
CA GLU A 81 -10.04 32.73 4.23
C GLU A 81 -10.00 31.56 3.25
N THR A 82 -9.24 30.54 3.59
CA THR A 82 -9.12 29.31 2.80
C THR A 82 -9.72 28.17 3.59
N THR A 83 -10.64 27.45 2.98
CA THR A 83 -11.27 26.24 3.57
C THR A 83 -10.95 25.06 2.68
N VAL A 84 -10.55 23.94 3.29
CA VAL A 84 -10.38 22.67 2.58
C VAL A 84 -11.76 22.09 2.27
N THR A 85 -12.03 21.80 1.00
CA THR A 85 -13.30 21.26 0.52
C THR A 85 -13.24 19.79 0.18
N GLY A 86 -12.05 19.26 -0.09
CA GLY A 86 -11.82 17.87 -0.41
C GLY A 86 -10.36 17.49 -0.22
N GLN A 87 -10.10 16.19 -0.09
CA GLN A 87 -8.77 15.62 -0.04
C GLN A 87 -8.72 14.41 -0.96
N SER A 88 -7.65 14.28 -1.70
CA SER A 88 -7.41 13.15 -2.59
C SER A 88 -6.00 12.61 -2.43
N ILE A 89 -5.88 11.30 -2.61
CA ILE A 89 -4.62 10.58 -2.61
C ILE A 89 -4.48 9.93 -3.98
N SER A 90 -3.40 10.21 -4.67
CA SER A 90 -3.08 9.51 -5.91
C SER A 90 -1.77 8.75 -5.78
N ILE A 91 -1.76 7.53 -6.30
CA ILE A 91 -0.59 6.64 -6.29
C ILE A 91 -0.24 6.35 -7.74
N LYS A 92 1.00 6.62 -8.11
CA LYS A 92 1.53 6.29 -9.44
C LYS A 92 2.59 5.21 -9.28
N THR A 93 2.51 4.18 -10.11
CA THR A 93 3.48 3.08 -10.13
C THR A 93 4.08 2.93 -11.50
N GLU A 94 5.35 2.57 -11.53
CA GLU A 94 6.06 2.14 -12.74
C GLU A 94 6.61 0.75 -12.50
N GLN A 95 6.33 -0.17 -13.41
CA GLN A 95 6.70 -1.58 -13.30
C GLN A 95 7.07 -2.17 -14.65
N PHE A 96 7.88 -3.20 -14.65
CA PHE A 96 8.05 -4.06 -15.83
C PHE A 96 6.85 -5.01 -15.96
N ILE A 97 6.42 -5.26 -17.20
CA ILE A 97 5.37 -6.23 -17.45
C ILE A 97 5.97 -7.63 -17.31
N TYR A 98 5.49 -8.33 -16.29
CA TYR A 98 5.86 -9.72 -16.02
C TYR A 98 4.63 -10.62 -16.13
N ILE A 99 4.81 -11.79 -16.74
CA ILE A 99 3.76 -12.80 -16.88
C ILE A 99 4.02 -13.88 -15.82
N GLY A 100 3.38 -13.74 -14.67
CA GLY A 100 3.47 -14.67 -13.54
C GLY A 100 2.17 -14.67 -12.75
N GLU A 101 2.00 -15.64 -11.84
CA GLU A 101 0.73 -15.82 -11.10
C GLU A 101 0.82 -15.39 -9.62
N THR A 102 2.03 -15.22 -9.09
CA THR A 102 2.25 -14.97 -7.65
C THR A 102 2.17 -13.53 -7.25
N GLU A 103 2.38 -12.61 -8.18
CA GLU A 103 2.44 -11.17 -7.96
C GLU A 103 1.33 -10.45 -8.71
N ALA A 104 0.96 -9.25 -8.24
CA ALA A 104 0.05 -8.40 -8.99
C ALA A 104 0.76 -7.89 -10.24
N SER A 105 0.23 -8.22 -11.40
CA SER A 105 0.80 -7.91 -12.69
C SER A 105 -0.12 -6.98 -13.50
N HIS A 106 0.37 -6.53 -14.63
CA HIS A 106 -0.40 -5.72 -15.58
C HIS A 106 -1.76 -6.35 -15.94
N LYS A 107 -1.83 -7.69 -16.03
CA LYS A 107 -3.07 -8.41 -16.35
C LYS A 107 -4.18 -8.19 -15.32
N GLU A 108 -3.84 -8.22 -14.03
CA GLU A 108 -4.78 -7.96 -12.94
C GLU A 108 -5.25 -6.51 -12.97
N PHE A 109 -4.36 -5.55 -13.20
CA PHE A 109 -4.73 -4.14 -13.30
C PHE A 109 -5.65 -3.89 -14.48
N LEU A 110 -5.37 -4.47 -15.63
CA LEU A 110 -6.23 -4.36 -16.81
C LEU A 110 -7.62 -4.98 -16.55
N ALA A 111 -7.71 -6.07 -15.80
CA ALA A 111 -8.98 -6.68 -15.43
C ALA A 111 -9.79 -5.77 -14.52
N VAL A 112 -9.17 -5.15 -13.51
CA VAL A 112 -9.82 -4.18 -12.61
C VAL A 112 -10.26 -2.95 -13.39
N TRP A 113 -9.41 -2.40 -14.25
CA TRP A 113 -9.72 -1.23 -15.07
C TRP A 113 -10.92 -1.49 -16.01
N LYS A 114 -10.96 -2.64 -16.68
CA LYS A 114 -12.08 -3.01 -17.58
C LYS A 114 -13.41 -3.09 -16.87
N THR A 115 -13.42 -3.52 -15.62
CA THR A 115 -14.67 -3.60 -14.84
C THR A 115 -15.08 -2.25 -14.23
N GLY A 116 -14.19 -1.25 -14.25
CA GLY A 116 -14.37 0.01 -13.53
C GLY A 116 -14.45 -0.17 -12.02
N GLY A 117 -13.97 -1.31 -11.53
CA GLY A 117 -13.97 -1.66 -10.11
C GLY A 117 -12.87 -0.92 -9.33
N ALA A 118 -13.03 -0.93 -8.02
CA ALA A 118 -12.01 -0.46 -7.12
C ALA A 118 -11.07 -1.61 -6.74
N ALA A 119 -9.80 -1.28 -6.55
CA ALA A 119 -8.78 -2.18 -6.04
C ALA A 119 -8.39 -1.80 -4.62
N ASP A 120 -8.23 -2.79 -3.74
CA ASP A 120 -7.68 -2.57 -2.41
C ASP A 120 -6.16 -2.43 -2.49
N LEU A 121 -5.66 -1.24 -2.20
CA LEU A 121 -4.23 -0.96 -2.16
C LEU A 121 -3.74 -0.89 -0.72
N LYS A 122 -2.52 -1.39 -0.51
CA LYS A 122 -1.81 -1.30 0.77
C LYS A 122 -0.34 -1.02 0.51
N ILE A 123 0.22 -0.10 1.27
CA ILE A 123 1.67 0.13 1.34
C ILE A 123 2.15 -0.42 2.68
N LYS A 124 3.06 -1.37 2.62
CA LYS A 124 3.62 -2.05 3.80
C LYS A 124 5.13 -1.99 3.77
N ALA A 125 5.73 -1.97 4.95
CA ALA A 125 7.16 -2.18 5.07
C ALA A 125 7.52 -3.66 4.88
N ARG A 126 8.64 -3.91 4.21
CA ARG A 126 9.16 -5.27 3.98
C ARG A 126 9.47 -5.96 5.31
N GLY A 127 8.95 -7.18 5.48
CA GLY A 127 9.18 -7.96 6.70
C GLY A 127 8.44 -7.45 7.95
N SER A 128 7.57 -6.46 7.80
CA SER A 128 6.71 -5.95 8.86
C SER A 128 5.23 -6.11 8.48
N GLU A 129 4.39 -6.23 9.48
CA GLU A 129 2.93 -6.12 9.30
C GLU A 129 2.43 -4.66 9.36
N ASP A 130 3.35 -3.71 9.52
CA ASP A 130 3.02 -2.29 9.57
C ASP A 130 2.48 -1.80 8.23
N ILE A 131 1.26 -1.30 8.25
CA ILE A 131 0.58 -0.72 7.09
C ILE A 131 0.68 0.80 7.22
N LEU A 132 1.34 1.45 6.25
CA LEU A 132 1.46 2.90 6.20
C LEU A 132 0.22 3.54 5.57
N LEU A 133 -0.26 2.93 4.49
CA LEU A 133 -1.44 3.39 3.78
C LEU A 133 -2.26 2.16 3.36
N ALA A 134 -3.57 2.20 3.59
CA ALA A 134 -4.50 1.23 3.03
C ALA A 134 -5.80 1.92 2.64
N GLY A 135 -6.41 1.46 1.57
CA GLY A 135 -7.69 1.99 1.12
C GLY A 135 -8.16 1.38 -0.19
N SER A 136 -9.33 1.80 -0.60
CA SER A 136 -9.92 1.46 -1.87
C SER A 136 -9.54 2.52 -2.91
N PHE A 137 -9.05 2.10 -4.06
CA PHE A 137 -8.58 2.98 -5.13
C PHE A 137 -9.14 2.56 -6.48
N ILE A 138 -9.36 3.53 -7.35
CA ILE A 138 -9.78 3.32 -8.73
C ILE A 138 -8.58 3.58 -9.63
N ILE A 139 -8.43 2.79 -10.69
CA ILE A 139 -7.42 3.02 -11.71
C ILE A 139 -7.89 4.18 -12.59
N GLU A 140 -7.17 5.30 -12.50
CA GLU A 140 -7.45 6.51 -13.29
C GLU A 140 -6.88 6.39 -14.71
N SER A 141 -5.66 5.89 -14.81
CA SER A 141 -4.99 5.73 -16.10
C SER A 141 -3.98 4.59 -16.07
N MET A 142 -3.78 3.99 -17.22
CA MET A 142 -2.75 3.00 -17.49
C MET A 142 -2.07 3.33 -18.80
N SER A 143 -0.75 3.15 -18.86
CA SER A 143 0.02 3.28 -20.08
C SER A 143 1.07 2.18 -20.18
N GLU A 144 1.37 1.76 -21.38
CA GLU A 144 2.40 0.78 -21.70
C GLU A 144 3.42 1.44 -22.62
N THR A 145 4.68 1.19 -22.38
CA THR A 145 5.78 1.65 -23.21
C THR A 145 6.58 0.46 -23.68
N THR A 146 6.68 0.31 -25.00
CA THR A 146 7.44 -0.76 -25.65
C THR A 146 8.51 -0.13 -26.52
N GLU A 147 9.75 -0.45 -26.25
CA GLU A 147 10.90 -0.04 -27.06
C GLU A 147 11.62 -1.29 -27.57
N ALA A 148 12.22 -1.21 -28.77
CA ALA A 148 12.99 -2.33 -29.30
C ALA A 148 14.19 -2.63 -28.38
N ASP A 149 14.43 -3.90 -28.13
CA ASP A 149 15.51 -4.41 -27.27
C ASP A 149 15.42 -4.03 -25.79
N GLN A 150 14.24 -3.60 -25.31
CA GLN A 150 14.00 -3.29 -23.90
C GLN A 150 12.78 -4.05 -23.34
N ASP A 151 12.80 -4.26 -22.03
CA ASP A 151 11.64 -4.82 -21.34
C ASP A 151 10.46 -3.83 -21.38
N VAL A 152 9.27 -4.38 -21.58
CA VAL A 152 8.04 -3.58 -21.62
C VAL A 152 7.74 -3.01 -20.25
N LYS A 153 7.54 -1.70 -20.18
CA LYS A 153 7.16 -0.99 -18.95
C LYS A 153 5.68 -0.64 -18.95
N SER A 154 5.09 -0.68 -17.79
CA SER A 154 3.73 -0.21 -17.55
C SER A 154 3.72 0.82 -16.44
N SER A 155 2.98 1.92 -16.66
CA SER A 155 2.68 2.91 -15.62
C SER A 155 1.20 2.87 -15.32
N VAL A 156 0.86 2.85 -14.02
CA VAL A 156 -0.52 2.84 -13.55
C VAL A 156 -0.72 3.95 -12.53
N SER A 157 -1.77 4.73 -12.72
CA SER A 157 -2.19 5.77 -11.77
C SER A 157 -3.48 5.36 -11.08
N PHE A 158 -3.47 5.43 -9.77
CA PHE A 158 -4.62 5.15 -8.91
C PHE A 158 -5.06 6.43 -8.20
N ILE A 159 -6.36 6.57 -7.99
CA ILE A 159 -6.95 7.64 -7.18
C ILE A 159 -7.82 7.00 -6.09
N ASN A 160 -7.84 7.58 -4.90
CA ASN A 160 -8.63 7.06 -3.79
C ASN A 160 -10.14 7.09 -4.09
N ASN A 161 -10.82 6.03 -3.68
CA ASN A 161 -12.28 5.93 -3.70
C ASN A 161 -12.81 6.03 -2.26
N GLY A 162 -13.03 7.26 -1.82
CA GLY A 162 -13.38 7.57 -0.43
C GLY A 162 -12.16 7.75 0.49
N ALA A 163 -12.40 7.79 1.79
CA ALA A 163 -11.35 7.93 2.78
C ALA A 163 -10.49 6.65 2.86
N PRO A 164 -9.16 6.76 3.07
CA PRO A 164 -8.33 5.61 3.32
C PRO A 164 -8.76 4.91 4.62
N THR A 165 -8.65 3.59 4.65
CA THR A 165 -8.94 2.78 5.85
C THR A 165 -7.82 2.87 6.88
N THR A 166 -6.60 3.07 6.42
CA THR A 166 -5.41 3.30 7.25
C THR A 166 -4.58 4.40 6.61
N LEU A 167 -4.22 5.38 7.40
CA LEU A 167 -3.24 6.40 7.09
C LEU A 167 -2.45 6.63 8.38
N ASP A 168 -1.30 6.01 8.49
CA ASP A 168 -0.48 6.07 9.70
C ASP A 168 0.48 7.26 9.60
N ASP A 169 0.15 8.33 10.30
CA ASP A 169 0.94 9.56 10.35
C ASP A 169 2.18 9.44 11.26
N THR A 170 2.23 8.41 12.12
CA THR A 170 3.36 8.20 13.03
C THR A 170 4.53 7.49 12.38
N LYS A 171 4.29 6.84 11.23
CA LYS A 171 5.27 6.02 10.50
C LYS A 171 5.70 6.61 9.16
N HIS A 172 5.05 7.70 8.73
CA HIS A 172 5.53 8.48 7.59
C HIS A 172 6.69 9.37 8.04
N PRO A 173 7.80 9.37 7.29
CA PRO A 173 8.95 10.23 7.57
C PRO A 173 8.62 11.71 7.40
#